data_facf2572529ef89984906e38af6f375a
#
_entry.id   facf2572529ef89984906e38af6f375a
#
_cell.length_a   1.000
_cell.length_b   1.000
_cell.length_c   1.000
_cell.angle_alpha   90.00
_cell.angle_beta   90.00
_cell.angle_gamma   90.00
#
_symmetry.space_group_name_H-M   'P 1'
#
loop_
_entity.id
_entity.type
_entity.pdbx_description
1 polymer ?
#
loop_
_entity_poly.entity_id
_entity_poly.type
_entity_poly.pdbx_seq_one_letter_code
_entity_poly.pdbx_strand_id
1 'polypeptide(L)'
;MVSRQLWLGLVVTILLQTYSTSTQAFLWFTVPDKNHALISLGPDIDQNVALDPNEIDLLVWNTYKAKNPSWSADFAFLSLDKEVVILQEAFLSDTMKAAFENQDTFHYKMATSFIYKKNNTPTGTATGSTVYPVKYYYKKTRDVELIGLTPKALMFTEYALQGRGDTLLVINIHALNSVPSFVLKRHLEDGAVEIAKHHGPVVFAGDFNTWSKLKIKTMRDVMKTVGMTEVQFANGNERMHVKVTKNIIDYIFVRGVEASDGWVWSNLQGADHKDMTVRLKVK
;
A
#
# COMPACT_ATOMS: atom_id res chain seq x y z
N MET A 1 15.62 -38.25 -31.95
CA MET A 1 14.13 -38.33 -31.71
C MET A 1 13.74 -38.27 -30.24
N VAL A 2 14.66 -38.30 -29.28
CA VAL A 2 14.37 -38.32 -27.83
C VAL A 2 14.09 -36.91 -27.24
N SER A 3 14.55 -35.82 -27.89
CA SER A 3 14.47 -34.46 -27.32
C SER A 3 13.06 -33.79 -27.41
N ARG A 4 12.22 -34.13 -28.38
CA ARG A 4 10.89 -33.52 -28.55
C ARG A 4 9.85 -34.04 -27.57
N GLN A 5 9.94 -35.29 -27.13
CA GLN A 5 8.97 -35.83 -26.16
C GLN A 5 9.21 -35.32 -24.72
N LEU A 6 10.45 -35.02 -24.35
CA LEU A 6 10.79 -34.43 -23.05
C LEU A 6 10.27 -33.00 -22.92
N TRP A 7 10.29 -32.21 -23.98
CA TRP A 7 9.75 -30.84 -23.95
C TRP A 7 8.22 -30.78 -23.87
N LEU A 8 7.51 -31.68 -24.55
CA LEU A 8 6.05 -31.77 -24.42
C LEU A 8 5.62 -32.19 -23.01
N GLY A 9 6.32 -33.13 -22.40
CA GLY A 9 6.05 -33.57 -21.03
C GLY A 9 6.24 -32.42 -20.01
N LEU A 10 7.28 -31.62 -20.14
CA LEU A 10 7.58 -30.50 -19.25
C LEU A 10 6.55 -29.38 -19.39
N VAL A 11 6.15 -29.03 -20.60
CA VAL A 11 5.14 -28.01 -20.88
C VAL A 11 3.76 -28.43 -20.40
N VAL A 12 3.38 -29.71 -20.56
CA VAL A 12 2.11 -30.24 -20.06
C VAL A 12 2.10 -30.31 -18.54
N THR A 13 3.23 -30.66 -17.89
CA THR A 13 3.33 -30.65 -16.43
C THR A 13 3.26 -29.25 -15.85
N ILE A 14 3.88 -28.25 -16.48
CA ILE A 14 3.80 -26.85 -16.07
C ILE A 14 2.37 -26.32 -16.27
N LEU A 15 1.71 -26.64 -17.39
CA LEU A 15 0.32 -26.25 -17.64
C LEU A 15 -0.64 -26.91 -16.66
N LEU A 16 -0.47 -28.19 -16.33
CA LEU A 16 -1.30 -28.87 -15.35
C LEU A 16 -1.08 -28.35 -13.92
N GLN A 17 0.15 -27.98 -13.57
CA GLN A 17 0.44 -27.33 -12.28
C GLN A 17 -0.17 -25.92 -12.20
N THR A 18 -0.15 -25.15 -13.28
CA THR A 18 -0.79 -23.82 -13.32
C THR A 18 -2.32 -23.91 -13.25
N TYR A 19 -2.94 -24.91 -13.90
CA TYR A 19 -4.39 -25.16 -13.75
C TYR A 19 -4.76 -25.66 -12.35
N SER A 20 -3.95 -26.50 -11.72
CA SER A 20 -4.15 -26.98 -10.34
C SER A 20 -4.01 -25.86 -9.31
N THR A 21 -3.04 -24.97 -9.48
CA THR A 21 -2.84 -23.81 -8.57
C THR A 21 -3.94 -22.75 -8.74
N SER A 22 -4.46 -22.54 -9.96
CA SER A 22 -5.56 -21.60 -10.19
C SER A 22 -6.87 -22.06 -9.57
N THR A 23 -7.19 -23.35 -9.64
CA THR A 23 -8.37 -23.94 -9.00
C THR A 23 -8.25 -23.95 -7.47
N GLN A 24 -7.06 -24.20 -6.93
CA GLN A 24 -6.83 -24.14 -5.49
C GLN A 24 -6.89 -22.70 -4.96
N ALA A 25 -6.32 -21.72 -5.64
CA ALA A 25 -6.41 -20.31 -5.25
C ALA A 25 -7.86 -19.84 -5.18
N PHE A 26 -8.71 -20.21 -6.13
CA PHE A 26 -10.16 -19.91 -6.15
C PHE A 26 -10.93 -20.55 -4.98
N LEU A 27 -10.38 -21.58 -4.34
CA LEU A 27 -10.98 -22.21 -3.16
C LEU A 27 -10.78 -21.40 -1.87
N TRP A 28 -9.73 -20.56 -1.76
CA TRP A 28 -9.31 -19.93 -0.51
C TRP A 28 -9.74 -18.48 -0.35
N PHE A 29 -10.01 -17.76 -1.43
CA PHE A 29 -10.44 -16.38 -1.38
C PHE A 29 -11.47 -16.01 -2.46
N THR A 30 -12.16 -14.90 -2.27
CA THR A 30 -13.01 -14.24 -3.25
C THR A 30 -12.52 -12.82 -3.50
N VAL A 31 -12.70 -12.32 -4.72
CA VAL A 31 -12.45 -10.91 -5.06
C VAL A 31 -13.79 -10.19 -4.99
N PRO A 32 -13.93 -9.14 -4.17
CA PRO A 32 -15.19 -8.40 -4.10
C PRO A 32 -15.49 -7.71 -5.43
N ASP A 33 -16.76 -7.50 -5.72
CA ASP A 33 -17.20 -6.64 -6.80
C ASP A 33 -16.88 -5.15 -6.48
N LYS A 34 -17.10 -4.29 -7.48
CA LYS A 34 -16.73 -2.87 -7.34
C LYS A 34 -17.47 -2.15 -6.22
N ASN A 35 -18.70 -2.55 -5.91
CA ASN A 35 -19.54 -1.87 -4.93
C ASN A 35 -19.20 -2.27 -3.49
N HIS A 36 -18.55 -3.43 -3.31
CA HIS A 36 -18.20 -3.98 -2.01
C HIS A 36 -16.69 -3.96 -1.71
N ALA A 37 -15.90 -3.38 -2.61
CA ALA A 37 -14.44 -3.34 -2.44
C ALA A 37 -13.98 -2.20 -1.53
N LEU A 38 -14.75 -1.11 -1.41
CA LEU A 38 -14.43 0.01 -0.51
C LEU A 38 -15.17 -0.16 0.82
N ILE A 39 -14.41 -0.11 1.91
CA ILE A 39 -14.90 -0.21 3.29
C ILE A 39 -14.50 1.06 4.04
N SER A 40 -15.42 1.59 4.85
CA SER A 40 -15.16 2.67 5.81
C SER A 40 -15.11 2.08 7.22
N LEU A 41 -14.15 2.51 8.02
CA LEU A 41 -13.86 1.98 9.36
C LEU A 41 -13.49 3.13 10.31
N GLY A 42 -13.61 2.87 11.60
CA GLY A 42 -13.39 3.85 12.65
C GLY A 42 -14.59 4.78 12.86
N PRO A 43 -14.49 5.72 13.81
CA PRO A 43 -15.57 6.62 14.16
C PRO A 43 -15.90 7.61 13.03
N ASP A 44 -17.09 8.18 13.08
CA ASP A 44 -17.42 9.36 12.29
C ASP A 44 -16.69 10.58 12.86
N ILE A 45 -15.88 11.21 12.02
CA ILE A 45 -15.15 12.44 12.36
C ILE A 45 -15.77 13.63 11.64
N ASP A 46 -15.46 14.87 12.10
CA ASP A 46 -15.98 16.08 11.48
C ASP A 46 -15.51 16.18 10.01
N GLN A 47 -16.47 16.29 9.11
CA GLN A 47 -16.22 16.36 7.67
C GLN A 47 -15.78 17.77 7.21
N ASN A 48 -15.85 18.78 8.07
CA ASN A 48 -15.48 20.16 7.76
C ASN A 48 -14.05 20.51 8.16
N VAL A 49 -13.32 19.57 8.75
CA VAL A 49 -11.92 19.76 9.14
C VAL A 49 -11.01 19.50 7.94
N ALA A 50 -9.93 20.27 7.82
CA ALA A 50 -8.91 20.15 6.80
C ALA A 50 -7.52 19.98 7.43
N LEU A 51 -6.59 19.35 6.72
CA LEU A 51 -5.20 19.19 7.17
C LEU A 51 -4.48 20.54 7.21
N ASP A 52 -3.65 20.77 8.23
CA ASP A 52 -2.74 21.92 8.25
C ASP A 52 -1.63 21.69 7.19
N PRO A 53 -1.52 22.55 6.16
CA PRO A 53 -0.52 22.40 5.12
C PRO A 53 0.92 22.58 5.63
N ASN A 54 1.11 23.13 6.83
CA ASN A 54 2.44 23.35 7.41
C ASN A 54 2.98 22.14 8.16
N GLU A 55 2.08 21.24 8.61
CA GLU A 55 2.47 20.10 9.44
C GLU A 55 1.52 18.92 9.20
N ILE A 56 1.98 17.95 8.41
CA ILE A 56 1.26 16.72 8.13
C ILE A 56 2.19 15.55 8.44
N ASP A 57 1.96 14.88 9.55
CA ASP A 57 2.74 13.73 9.96
C ASP A 57 2.16 12.43 9.39
N LEU A 58 3.00 11.69 8.68
CA LEU A 58 2.62 10.42 8.06
C LEU A 58 3.20 9.22 8.79
N LEU A 59 2.42 8.14 8.84
CA LEU A 59 2.87 6.77 9.07
C LEU A 59 2.65 5.94 7.81
N VAL A 60 3.65 5.18 7.36
CA VAL A 60 3.55 4.21 6.27
C VAL A 60 4.04 2.85 6.75
N TRP A 61 3.18 1.82 6.67
CA TRP A 61 3.50 0.51 7.21
C TRP A 61 2.79 -0.65 6.51
N ASN A 62 3.52 -1.63 6.04
CA ASN A 62 2.95 -2.94 5.73
C ASN A 62 2.80 -3.73 7.03
N THR A 63 1.56 -3.97 7.42
CA THR A 63 1.18 -4.44 8.78
C THR A 63 1.31 -5.95 8.98
N TYR A 64 1.72 -6.70 7.96
CA TYR A 64 1.82 -8.16 8.03
C TYR A 64 0.54 -8.83 8.56
N LYS A 65 -0.62 -8.26 8.22
CA LYS A 65 -1.95 -8.73 8.65
C LYS A 65 -2.15 -8.75 10.18
N ALA A 66 -1.43 -7.89 10.90
CA ALA A 66 -1.44 -7.85 12.37
C ALA A 66 -1.17 -9.22 13.03
N LYS A 67 -0.28 -10.02 12.45
CA LYS A 67 0.01 -11.38 12.94
C LYS A 67 0.90 -11.40 14.18
N ASN A 68 1.75 -10.39 14.34
CA ASN A 68 2.68 -10.36 15.46
C ASN A 68 1.99 -9.86 16.74
N PRO A 69 2.29 -10.44 17.91
CA PRO A 69 1.61 -10.09 19.16
C PRO A 69 1.72 -8.62 19.58
N SER A 70 2.84 -7.95 19.25
CA SER A 70 3.05 -6.54 19.59
C SER A 70 2.36 -5.56 18.63
N TRP A 71 1.77 -6.04 17.53
CA TRP A 71 1.25 -5.18 16.47
C TRP A 71 0.31 -4.08 16.99
N SER A 72 -0.66 -4.41 17.85
CA SER A 72 -1.62 -3.43 18.36
C SER A 72 -0.97 -2.33 19.21
N ALA A 73 0.02 -2.69 20.04
CA ALA A 73 0.75 -1.73 20.86
C ALA A 73 1.66 -0.85 20.00
N ASP A 74 2.39 -1.45 19.06
CA ASP A 74 3.26 -0.73 18.13
C ASP A 74 2.42 0.21 17.24
N PHE A 75 1.25 -0.24 16.76
CA PHE A 75 0.35 0.58 15.95
C PHE A 75 -0.19 1.78 16.74
N ALA A 76 -0.64 1.58 17.97
CA ALA A 76 -1.12 2.65 18.83
C ALA A 76 -0.02 3.70 19.11
N PHE A 77 1.22 3.25 19.34
CA PHE A 77 2.37 4.13 19.53
C PHE A 77 2.72 4.91 18.25
N LEU A 78 2.79 4.24 17.11
CA LEU A 78 3.21 4.82 15.83
C LEU A 78 2.19 5.81 15.26
N SER A 79 0.90 5.58 15.48
CA SER A 79 -0.18 6.44 15.00
C SER A 79 -0.45 7.64 15.91
N LEU A 80 0.15 7.67 17.10
CA LEU A 80 0.07 8.84 17.97
C LEU A 80 0.64 10.07 17.25
N ASP A 81 -0.08 11.18 17.31
CA ASP A 81 0.31 12.45 16.68
C ASP A 81 0.54 12.36 15.15
N LYS A 82 -0.18 11.48 14.47
CA LYS A 82 -0.19 11.43 13.00
C LYS A 82 -1.49 11.98 12.44
N GLU A 83 -1.40 12.66 11.29
CA GLU A 83 -2.59 13.11 10.55
C GLU A 83 -3.01 12.09 9.50
N VAL A 84 -2.05 11.33 8.92
CA VAL A 84 -2.34 10.33 7.89
C VAL A 84 -1.56 9.04 8.13
N VAL A 85 -2.28 7.92 8.06
CA VAL A 85 -1.75 6.56 8.23
C VAL A 85 -2.00 5.74 6.96
N ILE A 86 -0.95 5.17 6.38
CA ILE A 86 -0.96 4.47 5.09
C ILE A 86 -0.53 3.01 5.31
N LEU A 87 -1.50 2.08 5.31
CA LEU A 87 -1.29 0.69 5.69
C LEU A 87 -1.44 -0.25 4.49
N GLN A 88 -0.50 -1.20 4.35
CA GLN A 88 -0.61 -2.33 3.44
C GLN A 88 -0.85 -3.61 4.25
N GLU A 89 -1.33 -4.64 3.58
CA GLU A 89 -1.79 -5.89 4.22
C GLU A 89 -2.81 -5.69 5.35
N ALA A 90 -3.59 -4.61 5.30
CA ALA A 90 -4.70 -4.44 6.22
C ALA A 90 -5.62 -5.67 6.13
N PHE A 91 -5.73 -6.41 7.24
CA PHE A 91 -6.50 -7.64 7.37
C PHE A 91 -7.50 -7.46 8.49
N LEU A 92 -8.80 -7.32 8.14
CA LEU A 92 -9.84 -6.94 9.07
C LEU A 92 -10.21 -8.07 10.05
N SER A 93 -9.21 -8.61 10.75
CA SER A 93 -9.40 -9.44 11.94
C SER A 93 -10.04 -8.61 13.07
N ASP A 94 -10.54 -9.27 14.10
CA ASP A 94 -11.07 -8.57 15.26
C ASP A 94 -10.02 -7.69 15.95
N THR A 95 -8.75 -8.12 15.96
CA THR A 95 -7.61 -7.32 16.46
C THR A 95 -7.46 -6.02 15.69
N MET A 96 -7.47 -6.06 14.35
CA MET A 96 -7.28 -4.85 13.53
C MET A 96 -8.50 -3.95 13.59
N LYS A 97 -9.71 -4.51 13.60
CA LYS A 97 -10.94 -3.72 13.77
C LYS A 97 -10.94 -2.98 15.10
N ALA A 98 -10.67 -3.69 16.20
CA ALA A 98 -10.58 -3.07 17.51
C ALA A 98 -9.52 -1.97 17.58
N ALA A 99 -8.36 -2.16 16.93
CA ALA A 99 -7.32 -1.14 16.87
C ALA A 99 -7.79 0.12 16.12
N PHE A 100 -8.56 -0.01 15.04
CA PHE A 100 -9.12 1.13 14.31
C PHE A 100 -10.26 1.80 15.09
N GLU A 101 -11.11 1.02 15.75
CA GLU A 101 -12.23 1.54 16.56
C GLU A 101 -11.75 2.25 17.83
N ASN A 102 -10.60 1.85 18.39
CA ASN A 102 -10.01 2.47 19.58
C ASN A 102 -9.27 3.80 19.28
N GLN A 103 -9.21 4.21 18.00
CA GLN A 103 -8.63 5.49 17.61
C GLN A 103 -9.74 6.51 17.34
N ASP A 104 -10.14 7.24 18.36
CA ASP A 104 -11.27 8.18 18.31
C ASP A 104 -11.13 9.31 17.29
N THR A 105 -9.91 9.56 16.80
CA THR A 105 -9.59 10.67 15.88
C THR A 105 -9.42 10.23 14.43
N PHE A 106 -9.34 8.94 14.14
CA PHE A 106 -9.07 8.44 12.79
C PHE A 106 -10.30 7.85 12.12
N HIS A 107 -10.50 8.24 10.86
CA HIS A 107 -11.40 7.57 9.95
C HIS A 107 -10.62 6.88 8.84
N TYR A 108 -10.93 5.60 8.58
CA TYR A 108 -10.21 4.79 7.60
C TYR A 108 -11.05 4.51 6.35
N LYS A 109 -10.39 4.57 5.20
CA LYS A 109 -10.90 4.04 3.93
C LYS A 109 -10.02 2.87 3.50
N MET A 110 -10.61 1.72 3.25
CA MET A 110 -9.90 0.52 2.84
C MET A 110 -10.36 0.06 1.46
N ALA A 111 -9.40 -0.20 0.58
CA ALA A 111 -9.62 -0.90 -0.69
C ALA A 111 -9.33 -2.39 -0.51
N THR A 112 -10.35 -3.22 -0.55
CA THR A 112 -10.24 -4.66 -0.41
C THR A 112 -9.65 -5.27 -1.68
N SER A 113 -8.51 -5.93 -1.56
CA SER A 113 -7.89 -6.71 -2.63
C SER A 113 -8.61 -8.03 -2.83
N PHE A 114 -8.85 -8.76 -1.74
CA PHE A 114 -9.59 -10.02 -1.72
C PHE A 114 -10.09 -10.34 -0.30
N ILE A 115 -10.95 -11.35 -0.19
CA ILE A 115 -11.57 -11.81 1.07
C ILE A 115 -11.19 -13.27 1.27
N TYR A 116 -10.62 -13.61 2.43
CA TYR A 116 -10.36 -15.00 2.80
C TYR A 116 -11.66 -15.74 3.11
N LYS A 117 -11.97 -16.81 2.37
CA LYS A 117 -13.21 -17.58 2.55
C LYS A 117 -13.31 -18.26 3.91
N LYS A 118 -12.19 -18.70 4.48
CA LYS A 118 -12.16 -19.45 5.73
C LYS A 118 -12.85 -18.71 6.89
N ASN A 119 -12.69 -17.40 6.94
CA ASN A 119 -13.18 -16.56 8.05
C ASN A 119 -13.89 -15.29 7.54
N ASN A 120 -14.17 -15.22 6.25
CA ASN A 120 -14.78 -14.07 5.58
C ASN A 120 -14.07 -12.74 5.87
N THR A 121 -12.72 -12.76 6.00
CA THR A 121 -11.94 -11.60 6.40
C THR A 121 -11.38 -10.88 5.17
N PRO A 122 -11.75 -9.61 4.93
CA PRO A 122 -11.16 -8.77 3.90
C PRO A 122 -9.69 -8.44 4.18
N THR A 123 -8.90 -8.33 3.11
CA THR A 123 -7.53 -7.81 3.18
C THR A 123 -7.25 -6.88 2.00
N GLY A 124 -6.43 -5.85 2.24
CA GLY A 124 -6.14 -4.85 1.21
C GLY A 124 -5.22 -3.74 1.69
N THR A 125 -5.43 -2.54 1.16
CA THR A 125 -4.74 -1.31 1.57
C THR A 125 -5.73 -0.40 2.30
N ALA A 126 -5.35 0.10 3.48
CA ALA A 126 -6.16 1.04 4.26
C ALA A 126 -5.41 2.37 4.45
N THR A 127 -6.11 3.47 4.25
CA THR A 127 -5.60 4.82 4.55
C THR A 127 -6.50 5.45 5.59
N GLY A 128 -5.93 5.80 6.74
CA GLY A 128 -6.59 6.50 7.83
C GLY A 128 -6.16 7.96 7.88
N SER A 129 -7.04 8.84 8.33
CA SER A 129 -6.71 10.23 8.57
C SER A 129 -7.57 10.81 9.67
N THR A 130 -7.06 11.87 10.33
CA THR A 130 -7.78 12.70 11.30
C THR A 130 -8.78 13.64 10.63
N VAL A 131 -8.76 13.76 9.30
CA VAL A 131 -9.74 14.52 8.52
C VAL A 131 -10.43 13.61 7.51
N TYR A 132 -11.70 13.90 7.23
CA TYR A 132 -12.46 13.11 6.26
C TYR A 132 -11.97 13.39 4.83
N PRO A 133 -11.73 12.35 3.99
CA PRO A 133 -11.32 12.59 2.62
C PRO A 133 -12.47 13.19 1.80
N VAL A 134 -12.21 14.30 1.09
CA VAL A 134 -13.19 14.94 0.19
C VAL A 134 -13.49 14.07 -1.04
N LYS A 135 -12.56 13.17 -1.37
CA LYS A 135 -12.74 12.18 -2.44
C LYS A 135 -11.92 10.93 -2.13
N TYR A 136 -12.48 9.77 -2.41
CA TYR A 136 -11.77 8.50 -2.29
C TYR A 136 -12.28 7.49 -3.31
N TYR A 137 -11.37 6.68 -3.81
CA TYR A 137 -11.65 5.61 -4.79
C TYR A 137 -10.47 4.65 -4.84
N TYR A 138 -10.62 3.57 -5.59
CA TYR A 138 -9.56 2.58 -5.76
C TYR A 138 -9.43 2.16 -7.23
N LYS A 139 -8.26 1.62 -7.56
CA LYS A 139 -8.03 0.90 -8.81
C LYS A 139 -7.49 -0.50 -8.50
N LYS A 140 -8.20 -1.52 -8.95
CA LYS A 140 -7.73 -2.89 -8.87
C LYS A 140 -6.69 -3.14 -9.96
N THR A 141 -5.63 -3.90 -9.65
CA THR A 141 -4.63 -4.30 -10.64
C THR A 141 -5.26 -5.12 -11.76
N ARG A 142 -4.78 -4.91 -12.98
CA ARG A 142 -5.19 -5.70 -14.17
C ARG A 142 -4.60 -7.10 -14.13
N ASP A 143 -3.45 -7.22 -13.49
CA ASP A 143 -2.71 -8.47 -13.32
C ASP A 143 -2.91 -8.99 -11.88
N VAL A 144 -2.53 -10.24 -11.66
CA VAL A 144 -2.54 -10.91 -10.36
C VAL A 144 -1.15 -11.40 -10.02
N GLU A 145 -0.90 -11.66 -8.73
CA GLU A 145 0.34 -12.30 -8.31
C GLU A 145 0.47 -13.70 -8.92
N LEU A 146 1.69 -14.10 -9.30
CA LEU A 146 1.94 -15.45 -9.85
C LEU A 146 1.68 -16.54 -8.82
N ILE A 147 1.93 -16.23 -7.54
CA ILE A 147 1.65 -17.12 -6.41
C ILE A 147 0.40 -16.62 -5.72
N GLY A 148 -0.61 -17.48 -5.60
CA GLY A 148 -1.88 -17.15 -4.95
C GLY A 148 -2.92 -16.52 -5.87
N LEU A 149 -2.56 -16.03 -7.05
CA LEU A 149 -3.45 -15.42 -8.06
C LEU A 149 -4.32 -14.26 -7.50
N THR A 150 -3.81 -13.57 -6.48
CA THR A 150 -4.51 -12.47 -5.83
C THR A 150 -4.27 -11.16 -6.56
N PRO A 151 -5.32 -10.35 -6.81
CA PRO A 151 -5.15 -8.98 -7.24
C PRO A 151 -4.67 -8.12 -6.06
N LYS A 152 -4.16 -6.92 -6.38
CA LYS A 152 -3.95 -5.84 -5.43
C LYS A 152 -4.80 -4.63 -5.80
N ALA A 153 -4.81 -3.64 -4.93
CA ALA A 153 -5.51 -2.38 -5.18
C ALA A 153 -4.62 -1.19 -4.80
N LEU A 154 -4.67 -0.14 -5.63
CA LEU A 154 -4.26 1.20 -5.25
C LEU A 154 -5.44 1.87 -4.56
N MET A 155 -5.23 2.44 -3.38
CA MET A 155 -6.19 3.30 -2.71
C MET A 155 -5.82 4.75 -2.93
N PHE A 156 -6.78 5.57 -3.30
CA PHE A 156 -6.66 7.00 -3.53
C PHE A 156 -7.56 7.73 -2.54
N THR A 157 -6.99 8.69 -1.81
CA THR A 157 -7.72 9.59 -0.92
C THR A 157 -7.26 11.02 -1.16
N GLU A 158 -8.19 11.96 -1.25
CA GLU A 158 -7.90 13.38 -1.38
C GLU A 158 -8.39 14.11 -0.14
N TYR A 159 -7.54 14.95 0.44
CA TYR A 159 -7.83 15.70 1.68
C TYR A 159 -7.80 17.19 1.44
N ALA A 160 -8.77 17.91 1.98
CA ALA A 160 -8.75 19.37 2.00
C ALA A 160 -7.56 19.89 2.82
N LEU A 161 -6.99 21.01 2.40
CA LEU A 161 -5.90 21.72 3.06
C LEU A 161 -6.39 23.07 3.59
N GLN A 162 -6.06 23.39 4.85
CA GLN A 162 -6.48 24.66 5.47
C GLN A 162 -5.98 25.86 4.67
N GLY A 163 -6.89 26.79 4.37
CA GLY A 163 -6.58 28.02 3.65
C GLY A 163 -6.19 27.86 2.17
N ARG A 164 -6.39 26.65 1.57
CA ARG A 164 -6.02 26.35 0.20
C ARG A 164 -7.23 25.89 -0.63
N GLY A 165 -7.17 26.14 -1.92
CA GLY A 165 -8.19 25.65 -2.88
C GLY A 165 -7.82 24.31 -3.55
N ASP A 166 -6.59 23.83 -3.34
CA ASP A 166 -6.13 22.51 -3.79
C ASP A 166 -6.23 21.47 -2.66
N THR A 167 -6.04 20.19 -2.99
CA THR A 167 -6.11 19.07 -2.05
C THR A 167 -4.83 18.28 -2.03
N LEU A 168 -4.53 17.60 -0.92
CA LEU A 168 -3.48 16.59 -0.86
C LEU A 168 -4.03 15.26 -1.40
N LEU A 169 -3.43 14.76 -2.48
CA LEU A 169 -3.68 13.40 -2.98
C LEU A 169 -2.73 12.41 -2.29
N VAL A 170 -3.30 11.43 -1.62
CA VAL A 170 -2.56 10.30 -1.03
C VAL A 170 -2.88 9.03 -1.80
N ILE A 171 -1.84 8.35 -2.31
CA ILE A 171 -1.94 7.07 -3.02
C ILE A 171 -1.23 6.01 -2.18
N ASN A 172 -1.98 5.02 -1.74
CA ASN A 172 -1.48 3.87 -1.00
C ASN A 172 -1.32 2.68 -1.94
N ILE A 173 -0.11 2.15 -2.04
CA ILE A 173 0.22 1.01 -2.88
C ILE A 173 0.66 -0.20 -2.06
N HIS A 174 0.10 -1.37 -2.39
CA HIS A 174 0.73 -2.65 -2.18
C HIS A 174 0.92 -3.28 -3.56
N ALA A 175 2.13 -3.21 -4.10
CA ALA A 175 2.38 -3.67 -5.46
C ALA A 175 2.33 -5.20 -5.55
N LEU A 176 2.03 -5.71 -6.76
CA LEU A 176 2.07 -7.13 -7.03
C LEU A 176 3.46 -7.70 -6.78
N ASN A 177 3.54 -8.74 -5.94
CA ASN A 177 4.77 -9.47 -5.69
C ASN A 177 5.01 -10.54 -6.76
N SER A 178 6.26 -10.99 -6.89
CA SER A 178 6.67 -12.10 -7.78
C SER A 178 6.22 -11.95 -9.24
N VAL A 179 6.11 -10.71 -9.73
CA VAL A 179 5.75 -10.41 -11.13
C VAL A 179 6.94 -9.78 -11.88
N PRO A 180 7.00 -9.86 -13.21
CA PRO A 180 7.99 -9.15 -14.01
C PRO A 180 7.90 -7.62 -13.86
N SER A 181 9.01 -6.91 -14.16
CA SER A 181 9.08 -5.45 -14.03
C SER A 181 8.08 -4.68 -14.92
N PHE A 182 7.70 -5.22 -16.09
CA PHE A 182 6.69 -4.60 -16.95
C PHE A 182 5.27 -4.67 -16.36
N VAL A 183 4.97 -5.69 -15.55
CA VAL A 183 3.70 -5.78 -14.80
C VAL A 183 3.69 -4.74 -13.68
N LEU A 184 4.80 -4.61 -12.92
CA LEU A 184 4.95 -3.54 -11.95
C LEU A 184 4.79 -2.17 -12.60
N LYS A 185 5.40 -1.96 -13.78
CA LYS A 185 5.29 -0.71 -14.53
C LYS A 185 3.82 -0.34 -14.78
N ARG A 186 3.01 -1.26 -15.31
CA ARG A 186 1.57 -1.02 -15.55
C ARG A 186 0.82 -0.63 -14.27
N HIS A 187 1.14 -1.29 -13.16
CA HIS A 187 0.53 -0.98 -11.87
C HIS A 187 0.89 0.44 -11.39
N LEU A 188 2.16 0.84 -11.56
CA LEU A 188 2.63 2.19 -11.23
C LEU A 188 2.05 3.26 -12.17
N GLU A 189 1.89 2.94 -13.46
CA GLU A 189 1.29 3.84 -14.44
C GLU A 189 -0.17 4.15 -14.12
N ASP A 190 -0.92 3.22 -13.52
CA ASP A 190 -2.28 3.47 -13.04
C ASP A 190 -2.31 4.56 -11.94
N GLY A 191 -1.28 4.62 -11.07
CA GLY A 191 -1.07 5.72 -10.12
C GLY A 191 -0.59 7.00 -10.80
N ALA A 192 0.40 6.89 -11.70
CA ALA A 192 0.99 8.02 -12.40
C ALA A 192 -0.03 8.81 -13.23
N VAL A 193 -1.01 8.14 -13.82
CA VAL A 193 -2.13 8.80 -14.53
C VAL A 193 -2.93 9.71 -13.60
N GLU A 194 -3.21 9.28 -12.38
CA GLU A 194 -3.95 10.11 -11.41
C GLU A 194 -3.08 11.25 -10.86
N ILE A 195 -1.78 11.00 -10.63
CA ILE A 195 -0.82 12.04 -10.26
C ILE A 195 -0.74 13.14 -11.33
N ALA A 196 -0.71 12.76 -12.62
CA ALA A 196 -0.63 13.72 -13.73
C ALA A 196 -1.88 14.61 -13.84
N LYS A 197 -3.05 14.12 -13.43
CA LYS A 197 -4.31 14.88 -13.41
C LYS A 197 -4.45 15.79 -12.18
N HIS A 198 -3.76 15.48 -11.10
CA HIS A 198 -3.86 16.21 -9.85
C HIS A 198 -2.94 17.42 -9.83
N HIS A 199 -3.46 18.60 -9.48
CA HIS A 199 -2.71 19.85 -9.49
C HIS A 199 -2.07 20.19 -8.14
N GLY A 200 -2.61 19.66 -7.03
CA GLY A 200 -2.11 19.86 -5.68
C GLY A 200 -0.92 18.98 -5.29
N PRO A 201 -0.52 19.02 -4.01
CA PRO A 201 0.50 18.15 -3.44
C PRO A 201 0.10 16.67 -3.51
N VAL A 202 1.09 15.80 -3.61
CA VAL A 202 0.87 14.34 -3.75
C VAL A 202 1.81 13.56 -2.84
N VAL A 203 1.29 12.53 -2.22
CA VAL A 203 2.03 11.43 -1.57
C VAL A 203 1.70 10.13 -2.30
N PHE A 204 2.71 9.36 -2.69
CA PHE A 204 2.57 8.00 -3.20
C PHE A 204 3.48 7.08 -2.40
N ALA A 205 2.90 6.24 -1.54
CA ALA A 205 3.64 5.50 -0.54
C ALA A 205 3.13 4.07 -0.36
N GLY A 206 4.00 3.22 0.18
CA GLY A 206 3.69 1.85 0.56
C GLY A 206 4.74 0.84 0.14
N ASP A 207 4.30 -0.41 -0.01
CA ASP A 207 5.11 -1.54 -0.44
C ASP A 207 5.09 -1.66 -1.97
N PHE A 208 6.21 -1.31 -2.60
CA PHE A 208 6.40 -1.35 -4.06
C PHE A 208 6.90 -2.70 -4.57
N ASN A 209 7.21 -3.65 -3.68
CA ASN A 209 7.71 -4.99 -4.03
C ASN A 209 8.87 -4.98 -5.05
N THR A 210 9.83 -4.07 -4.86
CA THR A 210 10.97 -3.81 -5.75
C THR A 210 12.18 -4.72 -5.45
N TRP A 211 11.98 -6.03 -5.40
CA TRP A 211 13.00 -7.01 -5.05
C TRP A 211 14.16 -7.17 -6.07
N SER A 212 14.17 -6.45 -7.21
CA SER A 212 15.27 -6.45 -8.17
C SER A 212 15.68 -5.05 -8.60
N LYS A 213 16.95 -4.88 -9.00
CA LYS A 213 17.47 -3.59 -9.51
C LYS A 213 16.66 -3.06 -10.69
N LEU A 214 16.15 -3.96 -11.56
CA LEU A 214 15.32 -3.56 -12.70
C LEU A 214 13.97 -3.00 -12.23
N LYS A 215 13.34 -3.61 -11.21
CA LYS A 215 12.10 -3.09 -10.63
C LYS A 215 12.32 -1.73 -9.96
N ILE A 216 13.40 -1.54 -9.22
CA ILE A 216 13.76 -0.25 -8.61
C ILE A 216 13.92 0.81 -9.70
N LYS A 217 14.67 0.50 -10.77
CA LYS A 217 14.83 1.42 -11.90
C LYS A 217 13.48 1.75 -12.54
N THR A 218 12.66 0.75 -12.83
CA THR A 218 11.33 0.92 -13.43
C THR A 218 10.46 1.84 -12.55
N MET A 219 10.43 1.61 -11.23
CA MET A 219 9.67 2.43 -10.30
C MET A 219 10.15 3.89 -10.32
N ARG A 220 11.45 4.13 -10.18
CA ARG A 220 12.02 5.49 -10.19
C ARG A 220 11.80 6.22 -11.51
N ASP A 221 11.90 5.49 -12.63
CA ASP A 221 11.64 6.06 -13.96
C ASP A 221 10.18 6.52 -14.07
N VAL A 222 9.21 5.70 -13.66
CA VAL A 222 7.78 6.08 -13.67
C VAL A 222 7.53 7.27 -12.73
N MET A 223 8.04 7.25 -11.50
CA MET A 223 7.86 8.35 -10.54
C MET A 223 8.43 9.66 -11.07
N LYS A 224 9.60 9.61 -11.73
CA LYS A 224 10.22 10.78 -12.33
C LYS A 224 9.36 11.41 -13.44
N THR A 225 8.63 10.61 -14.25
CA THR A 225 7.78 11.15 -15.33
C THR A 225 6.64 12.02 -14.82
N VAL A 226 6.24 11.89 -13.56
CA VAL A 226 5.16 12.66 -12.93
C VAL A 226 5.66 13.61 -11.84
N GLY A 227 6.98 13.90 -11.84
CA GLY A 227 7.61 14.88 -10.96
C GLY A 227 7.67 14.49 -9.49
N MET A 228 7.58 13.19 -9.17
CA MET A 228 7.68 12.69 -7.80
C MET A 228 9.15 12.55 -7.36
N THR A 229 9.43 12.89 -6.12
CA THR A 229 10.74 12.77 -5.47
C THR A 229 10.67 11.74 -4.34
N GLU A 230 11.66 10.85 -4.24
CA GLU A 230 11.76 9.87 -3.15
C GLU A 230 12.16 10.57 -1.84
N VAL A 231 11.42 10.33 -0.77
CA VAL A 231 11.73 10.82 0.58
C VAL A 231 13.01 10.17 1.08
N GLN A 232 13.91 10.98 1.65
CA GLN A 232 15.12 10.52 2.29
C GLN A 232 14.91 10.38 3.79
N PHE A 233 15.44 9.33 4.38
CA PHE A 233 15.36 9.04 5.82
C PHE A 233 16.74 9.13 6.43
N ALA A 234 16.84 9.63 7.66
CA ALA A 234 18.09 9.72 8.40
C ALA A 234 18.76 8.34 8.56
N ASN A 235 17.95 7.30 8.78
CA ASN A 235 18.36 5.90 8.88
C ASN A 235 17.78 5.02 7.76
N GLY A 236 17.72 5.54 6.54
CA GLY A 236 17.03 4.91 5.39
C GLY A 236 17.51 3.50 5.02
N ASN A 237 18.71 3.11 5.45
CA ASN A 237 19.23 1.76 5.26
C ASN A 237 18.51 0.71 6.13
N GLU A 238 17.76 1.13 7.13
CA GLU A 238 16.98 0.27 8.01
C GLU A 238 15.60 -0.08 7.44
N ARG A 239 15.17 0.56 6.33
CA ARG A 239 13.92 0.22 5.63
C ARG A 239 13.88 -1.28 5.30
N MET A 240 12.66 -1.82 5.22
CA MET A 240 12.47 -3.23 4.82
C MET A 240 13.15 -3.53 3.50
N HIS A 241 13.92 -4.58 3.48
CA HIS A 241 14.62 -5.06 2.30
C HIS A 241 14.52 -6.59 2.16
N VAL A 242 14.54 -7.03 0.92
CA VAL A 242 14.53 -8.47 0.61
C VAL A 242 15.82 -9.13 1.12
N LYS A 243 15.70 -10.16 1.94
CA LYS A 243 16.85 -10.83 2.60
C LYS A 243 17.96 -11.25 1.63
N VAL A 244 17.58 -11.74 0.45
CA VAL A 244 18.54 -12.26 -0.56
C VAL A 244 19.17 -11.14 -1.38
N THR A 245 18.35 -10.25 -1.94
CA THR A 245 18.80 -9.21 -2.88
C THR A 245 19.25 -7.92 -2.21
N LYS A 246 18.91 -7.73 -0.93
CA LYS A 246 19.15 -6.51 -0.14
C LYS A 246 18.50 -5.25 -0.75
N ASN A 247 17.58 -5.42 -1.69
CA ASN A 247 16.84 -4.30 -2.27
C ASN A 247 15.72 -3.86 -1.34
N ILE A 248 15.58 -2.55 -1.18
CA ILE A 248 14.48 -1.91 -0.43
C ILE A 248 13.18 -2.12 -1.21
N ILE A 249 12.07 -2.29 -0.50
CA ILE A 249 10.75 -2.52 -1.09
C ILE A 249 9.69 -1.50 -0.65
N ASP A 250 9.90 -0.81 0.48
CA ASP A 250 8.99 0.22 1.00
C ASP A 250 9.53 1.62 0.70
N TYR A 251 8.67 2.48 0.14
CA TYR A 251 9.04 3.84 -0.28
C TYR A 251 7.93 4.84 0.01
N ILE A 252 8.35 6.10 0.14
CA ILE A 252 7.49 7.28 0.11
C ILE A 252 8.00 8.20 -1.00
N PHE A 253 7.14 8.54 -1.95
CA PHE A 253 7.37 9.54 -2.98
C PHE A 253 6.45 10.72 -2.76
N VAL A 254 6.95 11.93 -3.02
CA VAL A 254 6.20 13.17 -2.80
C VAL A 254 6.36 14.14 -3.96
N ARG A 255 5.35 15.00 -4.15
CA ARG A 255 5.38 16.16 -5.06
C ARG A 255 4.67 17.33 -4.41
N GLY A 256 5.20 18.55 -4.56
CA GLY A 256 4.58 19.78 -4.03
C GLY A 256 4.65 19.91 -2.52
N VAL A 257 5.50 19.13 -1.85
CA VAL A 257 5.75 19.21 -0.40
C VAL A 257 7.26 19.22 -0.12
N GLU A 258 7.62 19.67 1.08
CA GLU A 258 8.92 19.42 1.71
C GLU A 258 8.76 18.30 2.72
N ALA A 259 9.71 17.37 2.77
CA ALA A 259 9.73 16.26 3.71
C ALA A 259 10.86 16.47 4.72
N SER A 260 10.56 16.34 6.00
CA SER A 260 11.49 16.41 7.13
C SER A 260 11.24 15.29 8.13
N ASP A 261 12.14 15.09 9.07
CA ASP A 261 12.02 14.17 10.19
C ASP A 261 11.70 12.72 9.77
N GLY A 262 12.17 12.33 8.57
CA GLY A 262 11.98 10.99 8.06
C GLY A 262 12.75 9.97 8.91
N TRP A 263 12.02 9.00 9.50
CA TRP A 263 12.58 7.97 10.37
C TRP A 263 12.02 6.58 10.06
N VAL A 264 12.86 5.56 10.22
CA VAL A 264 12.50 4.13 10.11
C VAL A 264 12.59 3.48 11.48
N TRP A 265 11.50 2.92 11.97
CA TRP A 265 11.41 2.30 13.30
C TRP A 265 11.80 0.82 13.26
N SER A 266 13.09 0.55 13.09
CA SER A 266 13.61 -0.79 12.85
C SER A 266 13.57 -1.72 14.08
N ASN A 267 13.39 -1.17 15.27
CA ASN A 267 13.36 -1.89 16.56
C ASN A 267 11.98 -2.42 16.94
N LEU A 268 10.89 -1.98 16.28
CA LEU A 268 9.55 -2.48 16.54
C LEU A 268 9.34 -3.85 15.88
N GLN A 269 8.47 -4.67 16.50
CA GLN A 269 8.31 -6.08 16.16
C GLN A 269 6.90 -6.41 15.64
N GLY A 270 6.02 -5.42 15.49
CA GLY A 270 4.61 -5.58 15.12
C GLY A 270 4.37 -6.17 13.73
N ALA A 271 5.34 -6.01 12.82
CA ALA A 271 5.30 -6.61 11.49
C ALA A 271 6.68 -7.12 11.05
N ASP A 272 6.74 -7.80 9.92
CA ASP A 272 7.98 -8.17 9.25
C ASP A 272 8.55 -7.02 8.40
N HIS A 273 7.73 -6.03 8.04
CA HIS A 273 8.16 -4.76 7.45
C HIS A 273 8.47 -3.72 8.54
N LYS A 274 9.33 -2.77 8.18
CA LYS A 274 9.70 -1.65 9.03
C LYS A 274 8.84 -0.45 8.70
N ASP A 275 8.25 0.11 9.72
CA ASP A 275 7.40 1.29 9.63
C ASP A 275 8.25 2.54 9.39
N MET A 276 7.67 3.46 8.63
CA MET A 276 8.29 4.71 8.23
C MET A 276 7.40 5.89 8.66
N THR A 277 8.00 6.87 9.31
CA THR A 277 7.33 8.13 9.63
C THR A 277 8.03 9.29 8.94
N VAL A 278 7.28 10.33 8.57
CA VAL A 278 7.81 11.54 7.94
C VAL A 278 6.86 12.70 8.16
N ARG A 279 7.40 13.88 8.38
CA ARG A 279 6.66 15.15 8.42
C ARG A 279 6.70 15.82 7.05
N LEU A 280 5.56 16.30 6.59
CA LEU A 280 5.40 17.02 5.34
C LEU A 280 4.92 18.44 5.59
N LYS A 281 5.47 19.38 4.80
CA LYS A 281 5.00 20.75 4.66
C LYS A 281 4.68 21.02 3.20
N VAL A 282 3.48 21.48 2.92
CA VAL A 282 3.03 21.84 1.56
C VAL A 282 3.74 23.13 1.13
N LYS A 283 4.20 23.17 -0.13
CA LYS A 283 4.90 24.33 -0.72
C LYS A 283 3.93 25.43 -1.14
#